data_50e1382b1babe2118257bf5a88f224be
#
_entry.id   50e1382b1babe2118257bf5a88f224be
#
_cell.length_a   1.000
_cell.length_b   1.000
_cell.length_c   1.000
_cell.angle_alpha   90.00
_cell.angle_beta   90.00
_cell.angle_gamma   90.00
#
_symmetry.space_group_name_H-M   'P 1'
#
loop_
_entity.id
_entity.type
_entity.pdbx_description
1 polymer ?
#
loop_
_entity_poly.entity_id
_entity_poly.type
_entity_poly.pdbx_seq_one_letter_code
_entity_poly.pdbx_strand_id
1 'polypeptide(L)'
;MKSSFPSLILLATIAGAAMAQTPAAPPAAPPNTSTAPRALTEEGQPPGPDVRYVCPGGTDFGALFSKDGDLATLMVPGQPEIELPRERSGSGFAYGDSYYELRGRGREATLTAAGRAMRCHAAGRPGEPARTYEGPGLTVTLLPDGTFRLRQQGDDGKPAVFDLGQWTQEVDGGVRLVLRGSIVGRRAFRQADGDRLIAENGVELTQTTTPEKIDGRFQLEGLYRDAQDGGLFAECSTGRTYRVGTSGAEPDLERAWIEAAPSRDAQLFFQIVGRFIDGGQIEVERVVNLKPNATCPPPAPRSAALRDTEWRALEIDGERLTFGDGQRRPTLKLDDDGKFTASTGCNTLGGNYTLDPDGLRFIAGPMTLMACPTPSDTIERRFIDALGAVKTAQIAATTLDLKDATGKLRLRLEARGR
;
A
#
# COMPACT_ATOMS: atom_id res chain seq x y z
N MET A 1 -9.64 22.85 -118.15
CA MET A 1 -8.21 22.83 -118.49
C MET A 1 -7.44 23.73 -117.49
N LYS A 2 -6.44 23.17 -116.87
CA LYS A 2 -5.41 23.80 -116.05
C LYS A 2 -5.90 24.61 -114.83
N SER A 3 -5.99 24.09 -113.61
CA SER A 3 -4.99 23.87 -112.58
C SER A 3 -4.11 25.01 -112.29
N SER A 4 -4.31 25.66 -111.17
CA SER A 4 -3.23 26.38 -110.41
C SER A 4 -3.66 26.46 -108.98
N PHE A 5 -2.90 25.84 -108.16
CA PHE A 5 -3.00 25.91 -106.68
C PHE A 5 -2.20 27.18 -106.25
N PRO A 6 -2.67 27.79 -105.19
CA PRO A 6 -1.69 28.57 -104.32
C PRO A 6 -1.64 27.88 -102.96
N SER A 7 -0.40 27.73 -102.52
CA SER A 7 -0.02 27.25 -101.18
C SER A 7 -0.60 28.13 -100.08
N LEU A 8 -1.30 27.50 -99.25
CA LEU A 8 -1.76 28.10 -97.97
C LEU A 8 -0.75 27.74 -96.84
N ILE A 9 -0.10 28.72 -96.38
CA ILE A 9 0.77 28.58 -95.18
C ILE A 9 -0.12 28.42 -93.95
N LEU A 10 -0.07 27.24 -93.40
CA LEU A 10 -0.78 26.92 -92.14
C LEU A 10 0.06 27.39 -90.96
N LEU A 11 -0.32 28.48 -90.32
CA LEU A 11 0.21 28.88 -89.04
C LEU A 11 -0.40 27.90 -88.00
N ALA A 12 0.45 27.03 -87.48
CA ALA A 12 0.11 26.21 -86.33
C ALA A 12 0.18 27.06 -85.03
N THR A 13 -0.98 27.47 -84.59
CA THR A 13 -1.14 27.97 -83.23
C THR A 13 -1.06 26.81 -82.27
N ILE A 14 0.03 26.72 -81.52
CA ILE A 14 0.21 25.81 -80.41
C ILE A 14 -0.69 26.32 -79.29
N ALA A 15 -1.87 25.77 -79.15
CA ALA A 15 -2.68 25.93 -77.96
C ALA A 15 -2.04 25.06 -76.84
N GLY A 16 -1.34 25.71 -75.98
CA GLY A 16 -0.84 25.10 -74.74
C GLY A 16 -2.04 24.70 -73.90
N ALA A 17 -2.37 23.42 -73.87
CA ALA A 17 -3.28 22.87 -72.92
C ALA A 17 -2.56 22.91 -71.55
N ALA A 18 -2.92 23.86 -70.73
CA ALA A 18 -2.55 23.85 -69.31
C ALA A 18 -3.24 22.60 -68.65
N MET A 19 -2.48 21.55 -68.51
CA MET A 19 -2.90 20.44 -67.66
C MET A 19 -2.98 20.99 -66.24
N ALA A 20 -4.19 21.15 -65.72
CA ALA A 20 -4.45 21.36 -64.31
C ALA A 20 -3.88 20.14 -63.56
N GLN A 21 -2.77 20.30 -62.93
CA GLN A 21 -2.24 19.33 -61.98
C GLN A 21 -3.19 19.34 -60.78
N THR A 22 -3.97 18.26 -60.67
CA THR A 22 -4.69 17.93 -59.45
C THR A 22 -3.66 17.88 -58.31
N PRO A 23 -3.82 18.63 -57.20
CA PRO A 23 -2.91 18.51 -56.08
C PRO A 23 -2.92 17.06 -55.62
N ALA A 24 -1.73 16.47 -55.52
CA ALA A 24 -1.54 15.14 -54.98
C ALA A 24 -2.19 15.09 -53.58
N ALA A 25 -3.05 14.13 -53.39
CA ALA A 25 -3.59 13.87 -52.07
C ALA A 25 -2.44 13.71 -51.06
N PRO A 26 -2.55 14.27 -49.85
CA PRO A 26 -1.53 14.10 -48.85
C PRO A 26 -1.34 12.57 -48.64
N PRO A 27 -0.08 12.12 -48.40
CA PRO A 27 0.18 10.71 -48.15
C PRO A 27 -0.74 10.25 -47.04
N ALA A 28 -1.43 9.13 -47.25
CA ALA A 28 -2.22 8.50 -46.21
C ALA A 28 -1.37 8.36 -44.97
N ALA A 29 -1.88 8.84 -43.85
CA ALA A 29 -1.23 8.64 -42.55
C ALA A 29 -0.92 7.13 -42.44
N PRO A 30 0.27 6.75 -41.97
CA PRO A 30 0.60 5.35 -41.76
C PRO A 30 -0.52 4.75 -40.91
N PRO A 31 -0.94 3.49 -41.17
CA PRO A 31 -1.98 2.86 -40.38
C PRO A 31 -1.50 2.98 -38.92
N ASN A 32 -2.41 3.46 -38.07
CA ASN A 32 -2.20 3.44 -36.63
C ASN A 32 -1.77 2.01 -36.26
N THR A 33 -0.46 1.79 -36.26
CA THR A 33 0.11 0.63 -35.63
C THR A 33 -0.43 0.70 -34.22
N SER A 34 -1.30 -0.24 -33.91
CA SER A 34 -1.78 -0.58 -32.59
C SER A 34 -0.71 -0.13 -31.59
N THR A 35 -1.00 0.92 -30.87
CA THR A 35 -0.20 1.35 -29.76
C THR A 35 -0.29 0.18 -28.80
N ALA A 36 0.73 -0.70 -28.83
CA ALA A 36 0.97 -1.58 -27.70
C ALA A 36 0.84 -0.69 -26.45
N PRO A 37 0.11 -1.11 -25.41
CA PRO A 37 -0.09 -0.27 -24.24
C PRO A 37 1.30 0.18 -23.80
N ARG A 38 1.51 1.49 -23.83
CA ARG A 38 2.78 2.11 -23.45
C ARG A 38 3.05 1.62 -22.05
N ALA A 39 4.13 0.84 -21.88
CA ALA A 39 4.53 0.36 -20.57
C ALA A 39 4.49 1.57 -19.63
N LEU A 40 3.55 1.54 -18.70
CA LEU A 40 3.40 2.61 -17.73
C LEU A 40 4.71 2.62 -16.94
N THR A 41 5.33 3.77 -16.78
CA THR A 41 6.50 3.89 -15.90
C THR A 41 6.09 3.52 -14.48
N GLU A 42 6.99 2.97 -13.67
CA GLU A 42 6.71 2.56 -12.27
C GLU A 42 5.97 3.63 -11.46
N GLU A 43 6.22 4.91 -11.74
CA GLU A 43 5.52 6.04 -11.10
C GLU A 43 4.08 6.24 -11.57
N GLY A 44 3.69 5.70 -12.71
CA GLY A 44 2.36 5.85 -13.31
C GLY A 44 1.43 4.66 -13.06
N GLN A 45 1.90 3.62 -12.38
CA GLN A 45 1.13 2.40 -12.09
C GLN A 45 0.73 2.33 -10.62
N PRO A 46 -0.38 1.62 -10.30
CA PRO A 46 -0.61 1.14 -8.94
C PRO A 46 0.56 0.26 -8.49
N PRO A 47 0.86 0.19 -7.18
CA PRO A 47 2.01 -0.57 -6.67
C PRO A 47 1.88 -2.09 -6.80
N GLY A 48 0.82 -2.58 -7.41
CA GLY A 48 0.59 -4.00 -7.70
C GLY A 48 -0.83 -4.26 -8.19
N PRO A 49 -1.14 -5.50 -8.61
CA PRO A 49 -2.49 -5.88 -9.06
C PRO A 49 -3.50 -5.92 -7.91
N ASP A 50 -3.03 -6.03 -6.66
CA ASP A 50 -3.81 -6.08 -5.44
C ASP A 50 -3.10 -5.23 -4.39
N VAL A 51 -3.73 -4.16 -4.00
CA VAL A 51 -3.14 -3.16 -3.11
C VAL A 51 -4.08 -2.87 -1.97
N ARG A 52 -3.55 -2.93 -0.76
CA ARG A 52 -4.24 -2.41 0.39
C ARG A 52 -3.75 -0.99 0.68
N TYR A 53 -4.68 -0.06 0.74
CA TYR A 53 -4.43 1.31 1.12
C TYR A 53 -4.79 1.57 2.58
N VAL A 54 -3.88 2.21 3.29
CA VAL A 54 -4.04 2.65 4.68
C VAL A 54 -4.31 4.14 4.68
N CYS A 55 -5.41 4.54 5.31
CA CYS A 55 -5.86 5.92 5.35
C CYS A 55 -5.81 6.49 6.77
N PRO A 56 -5.76 7.82 6.94
CA PRO A 56 -5.88 8.45 8.23
C PRO A 56 -7.22 8.09 8.90
N GLY A 57 -7.17 7.86 10.23
CA GLY A 57 -8.36 7.49 10.99
C GLY A 57 -8.70 6.00 10.97
N GLY A 58 -7.84 5.15 10.39
CA GLY A 58 -7.99 3.70 10.42
C GLY A 58 -8.97 3.13 9.40
N THR A 59 -9.39 3.93 8.42
CA THR A 59 -10.18 3.44 7.29
C THR A 59 -9.22 2.90 6.24
N ASP A 60 -9.11 1.58 6.18
CA ASP A 60 -8.32 0.91 5.15
C ASP A 60 -9.24 0.37 4.08
N PHE A 61 -8.76 0.30 2.84
CA PHE A 61 -9.48 -0.35 1.77
C PHE A 61 -8.55 -1.15 0.86
N GLY A 62 -9.10 -2.18 0.23
CA GLY A 62 -8.43 -2.92 -0.83
C GLY A 62 -8.73 -2.32 -2.20
N ALA A 63 -7.81 -2.46 -3.13
CA ALA A 63 -8.02 -2.16 -4.54
C ALA A 63 -7.45 -3.29 -5.39
N LEU A 64 -8.28 -3.91 -6.21
CA LEU A 64 -7.87 -4.88 -7.23
C LEU A 64 -7.84 -4.17 -8.58
N PHE A 65 -6.72 -4.24 -9.27
CA PHE A 65 -6.56 -3.66 -10.60
C PHE A 65 -6.61 -4.78 -11.65
N SER A 66 -7.45 -4.61 -12.67
CA SER A 66 -7.53 -5.55 -13.78
C SER A 66 -6.18 -5.66 -14.51
N LYS A 67 -5.92 -6.79 -15.18
CA LYS A 67 -4.64 -7.04 -15.90
C LYS A 67 -4.38 -6.04 -17.03
N ASP A 68 -5.44 -5.59 -17.70
CA ASP A 68 -5.39 -4.55 -18.74
C ASP A 68 -5.28 -3.14 -18.17
N GLY A 69 -5.50 -2.98 -16.86
CA GLY A 69 -5.46 -1.72 -16.15
C GLY A 69 -6.67 -0.82 -16.41
N ASP A 70 -7.75 -1.34 -16.97
CA ASP A 70 -8.94 -0.56 -17.33
C ASP A 70 -9.97 -0.46 -16.22
N LEU A 71 -9.86 -1.30 -15.19
CA LEU A 71 -10.77 -1.35 -14.07
C LEU A 71 -10.03 -1.40 -12.73
N ALA A 72 -10.54 -0.71 -11.72
CA ALA A 72 -10.18 -0.87 -10.33
C ALA A 72 -11.41 -1.26 -9.51
N THR A 73 -11.34 -2.37 -8.80
CA THR A 73 -12.39 -2.79 -7.86
C THR A 73 -11.96 -2.42 -6.45
N LEU A 74 -12.71 -1.53 -5.81
CA LEU A 74 -12.45 -1.10 -4.44
C LEU A 74 -13.27 -1.93 -3.45
N MET A 75 -12.61 -2.35 -2.38
CA MET A 75 -13.19 -3.07 -1.26
C MET A 75 -13.08 -2.21 -0.01
N VAL A 76 -14.09 -1.40 0.23
CA VAL A 76 -14.21 -0.53 1.40
C VAL A 76 -15.01 -1.26 2.48
N PRO A 77 -14.49 -1.42 3.73
CA PRO A 77 -15.21 -2.10 4.79
C PRO A 77 -16.62 -1.54 5.01
N GLY A 78 -17.61 -2.42 5.01
CA GLY A 78 -19.02 -2.05 5.21
C GLY A 78 -19.71 -1.45 3.97
N GLN A 79 -19.05 -1.43 2.83
CA GLN A 79 -19.64 -1.03 1.54
C GLN A 79 -19.64 -2.22 0.57
N PRO A 80 -20.57 -2.28 -0.38
CA PRO A 80 -20.44 -3.16 -1.53
C PRO A 80 -19.13 -2.86 -2.27
N GLU A 81 -18.66 -3.80 -3.06
CA GLU A 81 -17.53 -3.52 -3.95
C GLU A 81 -17.89 -2.45 -4.97
N ILE A 82 -16.91 -1.60 -5.23
CA ILE A 82 -17.08 -0.43 -6.09
C ILE A 82 -16.18 -0.63 -7.30
N GLU A 83 -16.76 -0.80 -8.46
CA GLU A 83 -16.03 -0.93 -9.71
C GLU A 83 -15.85 0.45 -10.34
N LEU A 84 -14.59 0.84 -10.51
CA LEU A 84 -14.23 2.14 -11.07
C LEU A 84 -13.53 1.96 -12.42
N PRO A 85 -14.09 2.44 -13.51
CA PRO A 85 -13.42 2.47 -14.80
C PRO A 85 -12.21 3.42 -14.75
N ARG A 86 -11.23 3.12 -15.60
CA ARG A 86 -10.04 3.95 -15.73
C ARG A 86 -10.38 5.31 -16.32
N GLU A 87 -9.83 6.35 -15.72
CA GLU A 87 -9.87 7.72 -16.21
C GLU A 87 -8.54 8.17 -16.82
N ARG A 88 -8.59 9.22 -17.63
CA ARG A 88 -7.38 9.86 -18.13
C ARG A 88 -6.64 10.56 -16.99
N SER A 89 -5.35 10.23 -16.83
CA SER A 89 -4.48 10.88 -15.86
C SER A 89 -3.25 11.45 -16.55
N GLY A 90 -2.86 12.65 -16.22
CA GLY A 90 -1.62 13.27 -16.72
C GLY A 90 -0.35 12.67 -16.11
N SER A 91 -0.47 12.15 -14.89
CA SER A 91 0.59 11.42 -14.18
C SER A 91 -0.04 10.48 -13.15
N GLY A 92 0.49 9.28 -13.01
CA GLY A 92 -0.07 8.29 -12.10
C GLY A 92 -1.28 7.54 -12.68
N PHE A 93 -2.13 7.05 -11.80
CA PHE A 93 -3.35 6.33 -12.15
C PHE A 93 -4.60 7.08 -11.69
N ALA A 94 -5.70 6.91 -12.40
CA ALA A 94 -7.00 7.45 -12.04
C ALA A 94 -8.10 6.47 -12.46
N TYR A 95 -9.03 6.24 -11.55
CA TYR A 95 -10.22 5.41 -11.73
C TYR A 95 -11.38 6.14 -11.06
N GLY A 96 -12.54 6.17 -11.69
CA GLY A 96 -13.63 6.91 -11.09
C GLY A 96 -14.97 6.70 -11.76
N ASP A 97 -16.01 7.03 -11.01
CA ASP A 97 -17.39 7.17 -11.47
C ASP A 97 -17.96 8.51 -10.97
N SER A 98 -19.27 8.66 -11.01
CA SER A 98 -19.92 9.90 -10.54
C SER A 98 -19.87 10.12 -9.01
N TYR A 99 -19.52 9.10 -8.23
CA TYR A 99 -19.57 9.13 -6.77
C TYR A 99 -18.22 8.86 -6.11
N TYR A 100 -17.41 7.97 -6.70
CA TYR A 100 -16.11 7.58 -6.21
C TYR A 100 -15.01 7.91 -7.21
N GLU A 101 -13.87 8.36 -6.71
CA GLU A 101 -12.67 8.58 -7.50
C GLU A 101 -11.45 8.10 -6.72
N LEU A 102 -10.65 7.23 -7.34
CA LEU A 102 -9.34 6.81 -6.85
C LEU A 102 -8.26 7.38 -7.74
N ARG A 103 -7.49 8.33 -7.25
CA ARG A 103 -6.32 8.88 -7.95
C ARG A 103 -5.05 8.62 -7.16
N GLY A 104 -3.98 8.27 -7.84
CA GLY A 104 -2.72 8.02 -7.15
C GLY A 104 -1.50 8.09 -8.04
N ARG A 105 -0.35 8.08 -7.40
CA ARG A 105 0.95 8.00 -8.05
C ARG A 105 1.87 7.15 -7.18
N GLY A 106 2.41 6.06 -7.75
CA GLY A 106 3.19 5.10 -6.99
C GLY A 106 2.38 4.55 -5.82
N ARG A 107 2.81 4.82 -4.61
CA ARG A 107 2.17 4.31 -3.39
C ARG A 107 1.13 5.23 -2.77
N GLU A 108 1.14 6.48 -3.15
CA GLU A 108 0.18 7.45 -2.63
C GLU A 108 -1.11 7.39 -3.45
N ALA A 109 -2.23 7.39 -2.78
CA ALA A 109 -3.54 7.45 -3.41
C ALA A 109 -4.45 8.41 -2.64
N THR A 110 -5.38 9.01 -3.36
CA THR A 110 -6.48 9.76 -2.80
C THR A 110 -7.77 9.06 -3.22
N LEU A 111 -8.53 8.60 -2.24
CA LEU A 111 -9.90 8.13 -2.46
C LEU A 111 -10.84 9.27 -2.14
N THR A 112 -11.62 9.69 -3.14
CA THR A 112 -12.71 10.64 -2.97
C THR A 112 -14.03 9.88 -2.98
N ALA A 113 -14.85 10.08 -1.96
CA ALA A 113 -16.19 9.49 -1.85
C ALA A 113 -17.16 10.59 -1.40
N ALA A 114 -18.26 10.78 -2.12
CA ALA A 114 -19.26 11.84 -1.82
C ALA A 114 -18.61 13.22 -1.60
N GLY A 115 -17.62 13.59 -2.39
CA GLY A 115 -16.91 14.86 -2.30
C GLY A 115 -15.93 15.00 -1.14
N ARG A 116 -15.72 13.95 -0.34
CA ARG A 116 -14.70 13.90 0.71
C ARG A 116 -13.48 13.15 0.22
N ALA A 117 -12.33 13.82 0.19
CA ALA A 117 -11.06 13.23 -0.21
C ALA A 117 -10.29 12.70 1.00
N MET A 118 -9.84 11.45 0.93
CA MET A 118 -8.94 10.82 1.90
C MET A 118 -7.63 10.49 1.21
N ARG A 119 -6.52 10.99 1.74
CA ARG A 119 -5.20 10.59 1.27
C ARG A 119 -4.76 9.34 1.99
N CYS A 120 -4.39 8.33 1.24
CA CYS A 120 -4.03 7.01 1.73
C CYS A 120 -2.68 6.61 1.13
N HIS A 121 -2.01 5.65 1.75
CA HIS A 121 -0.78 5.08 1.18
C HIS A 121 -0.91 3.57 1.10
N ALA A 122 -0.30 2.97 0.09
CA ALA A 122 -0.26 1.53 -0.03
C ALA A 122 0.48 0.90 1.16
N ALA A 123 -0.11 -0.11 1.77
CA ALA A 123 0.53 -0.87 2.84
C ALA A 123 1.78 -1.58 2.32
N GLY A 124 2.77 -1.78 3.19
CA GLY A 124 4.04 -2.41 2.85
C GLY A 124 5.10 -1.43 2.29
N ARG A 125 6.22 -1.94 1.80
CA ARG A 125 7.33 -1.16 1.23
C ARG A 125 7.48 -1.44 -0.27
N PRO A 126 7.67 -0.42 -1.13
CA PRO A 126 7.84 -0.62 -2.55
C PRO A 126 9.16 -1.32 -2.85
N GLY A 127 9.12 -2.25 -3.81
CA GLY A 127 10.34 -2.90 -4.30
C GLY A 127 11.05 -3.81 -3.29
N GLU A 128 10.53 -3.94 -2.07
CA GLU A 128 11.06 -4.86 -1.08
C GLU A 128 10.60 -6.29 -1.44
N PRO A 129 11.51 -7.23 -1.70
CA PRO A 129 11.11 -8.61 -1.94
C PRO A 129 10.48 -9.20 -0.68
N ALA A 130 9.63 -10.22 -0.85
CA ALA A 130 9.20 -11.03 0.27
C ALA A 130 10.40 -11.56 1.04
N ARG A 131 10.40 -11.45 2.36
CA ARG A 131 11.49 -11.92 3.22
C ARG A 131 11.02 -13.14 3.99
N THR A 132 11.73 -14.24 3.84
CA THR A 132 11.44 -15.46 4.59
C THR A 132 12.50 -15.69 5.65
N TYR A 133 12.05 -15.99 6.85
CA TYR A 133 12.86 -16.31 8.01
C TYR A 133 12.55 -17.73 8.46
N GLU A 134 13.61 -18.52 8.69
CA GLU A 134 13.49 -19.92 9.08
C GLU A 134 14.26 -20.17 10.38
N GLY A 135 13.68 -21.00 11.22
CA GLY A 135 14.27 -21.47 12.48
C GLY A 135 13.65 -22.80 12.91
N PRO A 136 14.04 -23.32 14.08
CA PRO A 136 13.54 -24.59 14.57
C PRO A 136 12.00 -24.62 14.62
N GLY A 137 11.40 -25.41 13.73
CA GLY A 137 9.94 -25.61 13.67
C GLY A 137 9.10 -24.42 13.24
N LEU A 138 9.72 -23.30 12.80
CA LEU A 138 8.98 -22.11 12.42
C LEU A 138 9.56 -21.49 11.14
N THR A 139 8.69 -21.26 10.16
CA THR A 139 8.99 -20.50 8.94
C THR A 139 8.01 -19.34 8.84
N VAL A 140 8.50 -18.15 8.57
CA VAL A 140 7.70 -16.93 8.42
C VAL A 140 8.10 -16.20 7.16
N THR A 141 7.16 -15.93 6.27
CA THR A 141 7.36 -15.05 5.11
C THR A 141 6.63 -13.73 5.33
N LEU A 142 7.37 -12.64 5.35
CA LEU A 142 6.87 -11.28 5.39
C LEU A 142 6.67 -10.79 3.95
N LEU A 143 5.45 -10.43 3.61
CA LEU A 143 5.12 -9.91 2.30
C LEU A 143 5.21 -8.37 2.30
N PRO A 144 5.57 -7.76 1.16
CA PRO A 144 5.76 -6.30 1.07
C PRO A 144 4.49 -5.50 1.37
N ASP A 145 3.33 -6.10 1.25
CA ASP A 145 2.02 -5.49 1.51
C ASP A 145 1.62 -5.43 3.00
N GLY A 146 2.54 -5.80 3.90
CA GLY A 146 2.28 -5.82 5.33
C GLY A 146 1.54 -7.06 5.83
N THR A 147 1.36 -8.08 4.97
CA THR A 147 0.83 -9.37 5.38
C THR A 147 1.95 -10.39 5.58
N PHE A 148 1.66 -11.50 6.25
CA PHE A 148 2.61 -12.59 6.42
C PHE A 148 1.94 -13.93 6.15
N ARG A 149 2.78 -14.93 5.87
CA ARG A 149 2.43 -16.34 5.95
C ARG A 149 3.37 -17.03 6.92
N LEU A 150 2.84 -17.98 7.66
CA LEU A 150 3.58 -18.70 8.69
C LEU A 150 3.28 -20.19 8.58
N ARG A 151 4.33 -21.00 8.72
CA ARG A 151 4.25 -22.43 8.94
C ARG A 151 4.91 -22.74 10.28
N GLN A 152 4.17 -23.34 11.19
CA GLN A 152 4.71 -23.89 12.43
C GLN A 152 4.61 -25.40 12.37
N GLN A 153 5.72 -26.10 12.57
CA GLN A 153 5.75 -27.54 12.67
C GLN A 153 5.00 -27.99 13.93
N GLY A 154 4.18 -29.02 13.79
CA GLY A 154 3.49 -29.58 14.93
C GLY A 154 4.43 -30.37 15.83
N ASP A 155 4.18 -30.34 17.13
CA ASP A 155 4.89 -31.15 18.12
C ASP A 155 4.44 -32.60 18.03
N ASP A 156 5.35 -33.56 18.32
CA ASP A 156 5.05 -34.97 18.49
C ASP A 156 4.25 -35.64 17.36
N GLY A 157 4.59 -35.30 16.10
CA GLY A 157 3.94 -35.89 14.92
C GLY A 157 2.57 -35.27 14.57
N LYS A 158 2.18 -34.19 15.23
CA LYS A 158 1.02 -33.40 14.82
C LYS A 158 1.28 -32.71 13.47
N PRO A 159 0.23 -32.47 12.68
CA PRO A 159 0.37 -31.75 11.42
C PRO A 159 0.86 -30.32 11.65
N ALA A 160 1.57 -29.77 10.66
CA ALA A 160 1.98 -28.40 10.68
C ALA A 160 0.77 -27.45 10.69
N VAL A 161 0.89 -26.37 11.44
CA VAL A 161 -0.09 -25.27 11.46
C VAL A 161 0.34 -24.23 10.46
N PHE A 162 -0.59 -23.80 9.62
CA PHE A 162 -0.42 -22.71 8.67
C PHE A 162 -1.29 -21.53 9.09
N ASP A 163 -0.70 -20.35 9.14
CA ASP A 163 -1.39 -19.13 9.53
C ASP A 163 -0.99 -17.96 8.65
N LEU A 164 -1.84 -16.96 8.60
CA LEU A 164 -1.62 -15.70 7.91
C LEU A 164 -2.22 -14.56 8.70
N GLY A 165 -1.83 -13.36 8.34
CA GLY A 165 -2.29 -12.16 9.02
C GLY A 165 -1.46 -10.94 8.63
N GLN A 166 -1.35 -10.00 9.54
CA GLN A 166 -0.62 -8.75 9.33
C GLN A 166 0.64 -8.71 10.17
N TRP A 167 1.69 -8.10 9.60
CA TRP A 167 2.89 -7.76 10.35
C TRP A 167 3.07 -6.26 10.43
N THR A 168 3.62 -5.81 11.53
CA THR A 168 3.97 -4.42 11.79
C THR A 168 5.33 -4.35 12.47
N GLN A 169 6.01 -3.21 12.33
CA GLN A 169 7.14 -2.88 13.20
C GLN A 169 6.62 -2.01 14.34
N GLU A 170 6.79 -2.47 15.56
CA GLU A 170 6.51 -1.72 16.77
C GLU A 170 7.83 -1.23 17.37
N VAL A 171 7.82 -0.04 17.94
CA VAL A 171 8.97 0.53 18.62
C VAL A 171 8.63 0.63 20.09
N ASP A 172 9.24 -0.25 20.87
CA ASP A 172 9.08 -0.29 22.32
C ASP A 172 10.44 -0.68 22.95
N GLY A 173 11.24 0.33 23.25
CA GLY A 173 12.63 0.14 23.71
C GLY A 173 13.59 -0.45 22.68
N GLY A 174 13.15 -0.63 21.44
CA GLY A 174 13.86 -1.22 20.30
C GLY A 174 12.86 -1.57 19.20
N VAL A 175 13.34 -1.99 18.03
CA VAL A 175 12.46 -2.41 16.92
C VAL A 175 12.03 -3.85 17.13
N ARG A 176 10.73 -4.05 17.15
CA ARG A 176 10.10 -5.38 17.17
C ARG A 176 9.26 -5.59 15.94
N LEU A 177 9.44 -6.73 15.31
CA LEU A 177 8.50 -7.24 14.32
C LEU A 177 7.35 -7.92 15.05
N VAL A 178 6.13 -7.51 14.81
CA VAL A 178 4.95 -8.08 15.45
C VAL A 178 4.04 -8.66 14.38
N LEU A 179 3.75 -9.95 14.52
CA LEU A 179 2.78 -10.69 13.71
C LEU A 179 1.45 -10.75 14.46
N ARG A 180 0.35 -10.60 13.72
CA ARG A 180 -1.02 -10.81 14.22
C ARG A 180 -1.75 -11.72 13.25
N GLY A 181 -1.83 -12.98 13.60
CA GLY A 181 -2.49 -14.05 12.83
C GLY A 181 -3.81 -14.47 13.44
N SER A 182 -4.59 -15.19 12.66
CA SER A 182 -5.90 -15.74 13.09
C SER A 182 -5.75 -16.91 14.07
N ILE A 183 -4.71 -17.72 13.91
CA ILE A 183 -4.46 -18.93 14.72
C ILE A 183 -3.38 -18.67 15.76
N VAL A 184 -2.23 -18.15 15.35
CA VAL A 184 -1.09 -17.93 16.24
C VAL A 184 -1.23 -16.69 17.13
N GLY A 185 -2.24 -15.87 16.87
CA GLY A 185 -2.46 -14.63 17.61
C GLY A 185 -1.32 -13.63 17.42
N ARG A 186 -0.96 -12.92 18.51
CA ARG A 186 0.15 -11.96 18.50
C ARG A 186 1.47 -12.68 18.81
N ARG A 187 2.46 -12.51 17.94
CA ARG A 187 3.86 -12.91 18.16
C ARG A 187 4.79 -11.73 17.91
N ALA A 188 5.74 -11.52 18.79
CA ALA A 188 6.74 -10.48 18.67
C ALA A 188 8.15 -11.08 18.54
N PHE A 189 8.94 -10.45 17.67
CA PHE A 189 10.34 -10.81 17.44
C PHE A 189 11.19 -9.57 17.56
N ARG A 190 12.29 -9.67 18.28
CA ARG A 190 13.33 -8.65 18.25
C ARG A 190 14.17 -8.85 16.98
N GLN A 191 14.38 -7.79 16.22
CA GLN A 191 15.29 -7.83 15.08
C GLN A 191 16.73 -7.75 15.59
N ALA A 192 17.58 -8.69 15.18
CA ALA A 192 18.99 -8.72 15.49
C ALA A 192 19.79 -8.77 14.17
N ASP A 193 20.81 -7.93 14.04
CA ASP A 193 21.80 -7.90 12.93
C ASP A 193 21.18 -8.02 11.51
N GLY A 194 20.08 -7.32 11.24
CA GLY A 194 19.46 -7.26 9.91
C GLY A 194 18.75 -8.53 9.44
N ASP A 195 19.43 -9.67 9.54
CA ASP A 195 18.98 -10.95 8.93
C ASP A 195 18.41 -11.94 9.94
N ARG A 196 18.35 -11.60 11.23
CA ARG A 196 17.87 -12.48 12.29
C ARG A 196 16.70 -11.89 13.04
N LEU A 197 15.74 -12.76 13.35
CA LEU A 197 14.64 -12.48 14.26
C LEU A 197 14.75 -13.37 15.48
N ILE A 198 14.61 -12.81 16.66
CA ILE A 198 14.64 -13.54 17.92
C ILE A 198 13.25 -13.45 18.55
N ALA A 199 12.58 -14.58 18.70
CA ALA A 199 11.28 -14.67 19.34
C ALA A 199 11.38 -14.43 20.85
N GLU A 200 10.27 -14.11 21.51
CA GLU A 200 10.22 -13.88 22.97
C GLU A 200 10.68 -15.08 23.79
N ASN A 201 10.56 -16.29 23.26
CA ASN A 201 11.04 -17.53 23.88
C ASN A 201 12.52 -17.85 23.56
N GLY A 202 13.23 -16.95 22.90
CA GLY A 202 14.65 -17.12 22.54
C GLY A 202 14.90 -17.90 21.24
N VAL A 203 13.87 -18.37 20.55
CA VAL A 203 14.04 -19.05 19.25
C VAL A 203 14.51 -18.04 18.22
N GLU A 204 15.63 -18.37 17.55
CA GLU A 204 16.19 -17.57 16.47
C GLU A 204 15.72 -18.06 15.11
N LEU A 205 15.33 -17.12 14.26
CA LEU A 205 15.06 -17.35 12.84
C LEU A 205 16.06 -16.54 12.02
N THR A 206 16.60 -17.15 10.97
CA THR A 206 17.53 -16.50 10.04
C THR A 206 16.85 -16.28 8.71
N GLN A 207 17.12 -15.15 8.07
CA GLN A 207 16.61 -14.86 6.74
C GLN A 207 17.23 -15.81 5.73
N THR A 208 16.37 -16.45 4.90
CA THR A 208 16.82 -17.33 3.81
C THR A 208 16.84 -16.59 2.48
N THR A 209 17.82 -16.90 1.64
CA THR A 209 17.93 -16.37 0.27
C THR A 209 17.14 -17.19 -0.74
N THR A 210 16.76 -18.41 -0.39
CA THR A 210 15.91 -19.30 -1.19
C THR A 210 14.64 -19.60 -0.42
N PRO A 211 13.64 -18.72 -0.47
CA PRO A 211 12.45 -18.87 0.33
C PRO A 211 11.65 -20.11 -0.06
N GLU A 212 11.40 -20.98 0.89
CA GLU A 212 10.42 -22.04 0.73
C GLU A 212 9.02 -21.42 0.65
N LYS A 213 8.26 -21.82 -0.37
CA LYS A 213 6.87 -21.35 -0.52
C LYS A 213 6.02 -21.98 0.58
N ILE A 214 5.39 -21.12 1.39
CA ILE A 214 4.42 -21.58 2.38
C ILE A 214 3.08 -21.74 1.66
N ASP A 215 2.80 -22.94 1.18
CA ASP A 215 1.63 -23.29 0.35
C ASP A 215 0.73 -24.36 0.98
N GLY A 216 0.76 -24.47 2.29
CA GLY A 216 -0.05 -25.43 3.03
C GLY A 216 -1.54 -25.09 3.09
N ARG A 217 -2.26 -25.85 3.92
CA ARG A 217 -3.70 -25.71 4.16
C ARG A 217 -3.96 -24.68 5.24
N PHE A 218 -4.51 -23.55 4.85
CA PHE A 218 -4.91 -22.48 5.76
C PHE A 218 -6.35 -22.66 6.19
N GLN A 219 -6.63 -22.39 7.46
CA GLN A 219 -7.99 -22.15 7.93
C GLN A 219 -8.26 -20.65 7.75
N LEU A 220 -9.21 -20.31 6.88
CA LEU A 220 -9.51 -18.95 6.49
C LEU A 220 -10.89 -18.55 6.96
N GLU A 221 -11.00 -17.36 7.49
CA GLU A 221 -12.27 -16.72 7.85
C GLU A 221 -12.43 -15.43 7.04
N GLY A 222 -13.59 -15.24 6.43
CA GLY A 222 -13.79 -14.09 5.58
C GLY A 222 -15.20 -13.97 5.03
N LEU A 223 -15.40 -12.84 4.34
CA LEU A 223 -16.62 -12.56 3.64
C LEU A 223 -16.48 -13.03 2.18
N TYR A 224 -17.34 -13.93 1.79
CA TYR A 224 -17.42 -14.41 0.41
C TYR A 224 -18.59 -13.74 -0.31
N ARG A 225 -18.36 -13.40 -1.56
CA ARG A 225 -19.34 -12.91 -2.52
C ARG A 225 -19.09 -13.58 -3.86
N ASP A 226 -20.17 -14.00 -4.50
CA ASP A 226 -20.11 -14.37 -5.91
C ASP A 226 -19.96 -13.12 -6.78
N ALA A 227 -19.19 -13.23 -7.87
CA ALA A 227 -18.95 -12.16 -8.83
C ALA A 227 -18.88 -12.74 -10.25
N GLN A 228 -19.12 -11.90 -11.25
CA GLN A 228 -19.21 -12.32 -12.66
C GLN A 228 -17.96 -13.08 -13.17
N ASP A 229 -16.78 -12.77 -12.59
CA ASP A 229 -15.49 -13.38 -12.97
C ASP A 229 -14.98 -14.41 -11.93
N GLY A 230 -15.87 -15.01 -11.15
CA GLY A 230 -15.56 -15.94 -10.06
C GLY A 230 -15.68 -15.30 -8.69
N GLY A 231 -15.72 -16.15 -7.66
CA GLY A 231 -15.94 -15.72 -6.29
C GLY A 231 -14.81 -14.82 -5.74
N LEU A 232 -15.16 -13.93 -4.83
CA LEU A 232 -14.24 -13.08 -4.10
C LEU A 232 -14.34 -13.38 -2.61
N PHE A 233 -13.20 -13.55 -1.96
CA PHE A 233 -13.10 -13.87 -0.54
C PHE A 233 -12.27 -12.80 0.18
N ALA A 234 -12.94 -11.93 0.95
CA ALA A 234 -12.28 -10.94 1.79
C ALA A 234 -11.84 -11.58 3.11
N GLU A 235 -10.56 -11.94 3.20
CA GLU A 235 -9.99 -12.65 4.34
C GLU A 235 -9.78 -11.69 5.52
N CYS A 236 -10.32 -12.06 6.70
CA CYS A 236 -10.44 -11.16 7.84
C CYS A 236 -9.10 -10.79 8.49
N SER A 237 -8.16 -11.71 8.60
CA SER A 237 -6.91 -11.48 9.36
C SER A 237 -5.91 -10.61 8.59
N THR A 238 -5.88 -10.74 7.27
CA THR A 238 -5.05 -9.92 6.39
C THR A 238 -5.75 -8.63 5.96
N GLY A 239 -7.09 -8.65 5.91
CA GLY A 239 -7.90 -7.60 5.30
C GLY A 239 -7.76 -7.54 3.79
N ARG A 240 -7.31 -8.63 3.15
CA ARG A 240 -7.17 -8.74 1.69
C ARG A 240 -8.32 -9.51 1.09
N THR A 241 -8.68 -9.12 -0.11
CA THR A 241 -9.61 -9.88 -0.94
C THR A 241 -8.83 -10.71 -1.93
N TYR A 242 -9.19 -11.97 -2.00
CA TYR A 242 -8.60 -12.96 -2.89
C TYR A 242 -9.66 -13.46 -3.86
N ARG A 243 -9.27 -13.69 -5.11
CA ARG A 243 -10.11 -14.44 -6.04
C ARG A 243 -10.16 -15.90 -5.59
N VAL A 244 -11.33 -16.49 -5.67
CA VAL A 244 -11.51 -17.93 -5.46
C VAL A 244 -11.28 -18.63 -6.78
N GLY A 245 -10.41 -19.64 -6.79
CA GLY A 245 -10.17 -20.48 -7.98
C GLY A 245 -11.39 -21.38 -8.25
N THR A 246 -11.62 -21.71 -9.49
CA THR A 246 -12.75 -22.52 -9.95
C THR A 246 -12.58 -24.03 -9.72
N SER A 247 -11.57 -24.43 -8.93
CA SER A 247 -11.26 -25.82 -8.59
C SER A 247 -11.60 -26.14 -7.12
N GLY A 248 -11.55 -27.40 -6.79
CA GLY A 248 -11.80 -27.88 -5.43
C GLY A 248 -13.26 -27.80 -5.00
N ALA A 249 -13.53 -27.27 -3.82
CA ALA A 249 -14.86 -27.12 -3.25
C ALA A 249 -15.52 -25.75 -3.52
N GLU A 250 -15.04 -25.04 -4.54
CA GLU A 250 -15.66 -23.77 -4.96
C GLU A 250 -17.16 -23.94 -5.29
N PRO A 251 -17.62 -25.00 -6.01
CA PRO A 251 -19.05 -25.17 -6.27
C PRO A 251 -19.90 -25.36 -5.00
N ASP A 252 -19.32 -25.91 -3.94
CA ASP A 252 -20.02 -26.04 -2.66
C ASP A 252 -20.12 -24.71 -1.93
N LEU A 253 -19.07 -23.87 -2.05
CA LEU A 253 -19.05 -22.52 -1.51
C LEU A 253 -20.09 -21.63 -2.20
N GLU A 254 -20.12 -21.65 -3.53
CA GLU A 254 -21.10 -20.91 -4.35
C GLU A 254 -22.53 -21.35 -4.02
N ARG A 255 -22.78 -22.67 -3.96
CA ARG A 255 -24.12 -23.22 -3.64
C ARG A 255 -24.58 -22.74 -2.26
N ALA A 256 -23.70 -22.85 -1.24
CA ALA A 256 -24.04 -22.42 0.11
C ALA A 256 -24.32 -20.91 0.18
N TRP A 257 -23.62 -20.11 -0.64
CA TRP A 257 -23.88 -18.69 -0.76
C TRP A 257 -25.23 -18.41 -1.45
N ILE A 258 -25.51 -19.04 -2.60
CA ILE A 258 -26.78 -18.88 -3.33
C ILE A 258 -27.98 -19.20 -2.44
N GLU A 259 -27.91 -20.26 -1.64
CA GLU A 259 -28.99 -20.69 -0.75
C GLU A 259 -29.24 -19.71 0.41
N ALA A 260 -28.21 -18.99 0.86
CA ALA A 260 -28.27 -18.15 2.04
C ALA A 260 -28.27 -16.63 1.75
N ALA A 261 -27.86 -16.23 0.54
CA ALA A 261 -27.70 -14.83 0.21
C ALA A 261 -29.04 -14.11 0.05
N PRO A 262 -29.29 -13.01 0.78
CA PRO A 262 -30.52 -12.23 0.67
C PRO A 262 -30.60 -11.42 -0.64
N SER A 263 -29.48 -11.19 -1.30
CA SER A 263 -29.35 -10.47 -2.57
C SER A 263 -28.11 -10.92 -3.34
N ARG A 264 -28.01 -10.57 -4.61
CA ARG A 264 -26.85 -10.89 -5.47
C ARG A 264 -25.55 -10.21 -5.01
N ASP A 265 -25.64 -9.11 -4.29
CA ASP A 265 -24.49 -8.36 -3.79
C ASP A 265 -24.15 -8.70 -2.32
N ALA A 266 -24.81 -9.71 -1.76
CA ALA A 266 -24.62 -10.08 -0.37
C ALA A 266 -23.21 -10.64 -0.13
N GLN A 267 -22.59 -10.17 0.94
CA GLN A 267 -21.36 -10.75 1.47
C GLN A 267 -21.71 -11.60 2.67
N LEU A 268 -21.36 -12.87 2.63
CA LEU A 268 -21.63 -13.81 3.72
C LEU A 268 -20.33 -14.32 4.32
N PHE A 269 -20.32 -14.44 5.66
CA PHE A 269 -19.16 -14.89 6.39
C PHE A 269 -19.01 -16.40 6.31
N PHE A 270 -17.88 -16.85 5.77
CA PHE A 270 -17.50 -18.25 5.67
C PHE A 270 -16.23 -18.55 6.46
N GLN A 271 -16.17 -19.78 6.97
CA GLN A 271 -14.96 -20.44 7.42
C GLN A 271 -14.65 -21.53 6.40
N ILE A 272 -13.46 -21.48 5.81
CA ILE A 272 -13.01 -22.41 4.78
C ILE A 272 -11.64 -23.00 5.12
N VAL A 273 -11.32 -24.14 4.55
CA VAL A 273 -9.95 -24.61 4.40
C VAL A 273 -9.56 -24.46 2.95
N GLY A 274 -8.46 -23.81 2.72
CA GLY A 274 -7.96 -23.54 1.38
C GLY A 274 -6.45 -23.38 1.31
N ARG A 275 -5.93 -23.33 0.12
CA ARG A 275 -4.50 -23.06 -0.17
C ARG A 275 -4.37 -21.99 -1.22
N PHE A 276 -3.23 -21.32 -1.20
CA PHE A 276 -2.90 -20.34 -2.23
C PHE A 276 -2.32 -21.04 -3.46
N ILE A 277 -2.90 -20.78 -4.61
CA ILE A 277 -2.45 -21.28 -5.91
C ILE A 277 -1.80 -20.15 -6.72
N ASP A 278 -1.25 -20.48 -7.89
CA ASP A 278 -0.59 -19.49 -8.76
C ASP A 278 -1.53 -18.34 -9.12
N GLY A 279 -0.96 -17.13 -9.18
CA GLY A 279 -1.73 -15.91 -9.37
C GLY A 279 -2.35 -15.33 -8.10
N GLY A 280 -2.05 -15.90 -6.92
CA GLY A 280 -2.52 -15.39 -5.62
C GLY A 280 -3.98 -15.70 -5.32
N GLN A 281 -4.58 -16.63 -6.04
CA GLN A 281 -5.95 -17.09 -5.82
C GLN A 281 -6.01 -18.10 -4.65
N ILE A 282 -7.18 -18.25 -4.05
CA ILE A 282 -7.47 -19.29 -3.06
C ILE A 282 -8.18 -20.44 -3.75
N GLU A 283 -7.60 -21.63 -3.71
CA GLU A 283 -8.31 -22.88 -3.99
C GLU A 283 -8.98 -23.35 -2.69
N VAL A 284 -10.32 -23.42 -2.70
CA VAL A 284 -11.08 -23.89 -1.56
C VAL A 284 -11.08 -25.41 -1.56
N GLU A 285 -10.53 -26.03 -0.53
CA GLU A 285 -10.55 -27.48 -0.37
C GLU A 285 -11.81 -27.97 0.37
N ARG A 286 -12.33 -27.14 1.27
CA ARG A 286 -13.52 -27.49 2.05
C ARG A 286 -14.18 -26.25 2.66
N VAL A 287 -15.48 -26.15 2.55
CA VAL A 287 -16.32 -25.25 3.34
C VAL A 287 -16.51 -25.84 4.73
N VAL A 288 -16.13 -25.10 5.76
CA VAL A 288 -16.24 -25.54 7.16
C VAL A 288 -17.55 -25.09 7.76
N ASN A 289 -17.87 -23.81 7.59
CA ASN A 289 -19.05 -23.22 8.21
C ASN A 289 -19.48 -21.95 7.46
N LEU A 290 -20.78 -21.68 7.46
CA LEU A 290 -21.39 -20.43 7.02
C LEU A 290 -22.05 -19.76 8.23
N LYS A 291 -21.76 -18.49 8.47
CA LYS A 291 -22.36 -17.66 9.51
C LYS A 291 -22.96 -16.41 8.89
N PRO A 292 -24.21 -16.44 8.42
CA PRO A 292 -24.79 -15.36 7.59
C PRO A 292 -24.77 -13.97 8.22
N ASN A 293 -24.81 -13.90 9.55
CA ASN A 293 -24.85 -12.62 10.29
C ASN A 293 -23.50 -12.24 10.93
N ALA A 294 -22.43 -13.00 10.66
CA ALA A 294 -21.11 -12.66 11.16
C ALA A 294 -20.40 -11.69 10.21
N THR A 295 -19.52 -10.90 10.77
CA THR A 295 -18.63 -9.99 10.03
C THR A 295 -17.20 -10.22 10.46
N CYS A 296 -16.25 -9.76 9.67
CA CYS A 296 -14.86 -9.74 10.11
C CYS A 296 -14.73 -8.92 11.40
N PRO A 297 -13.94 -9.39 12.39
CA PRO A 297 -13.59 -8.56 13.53
C PRO A 297 -12.90 -7.28 13.04
N PRO A 298 -13.11 -6.13 13.69
CA PRO A 298 -12.42 -4.93 13.31
C PRO A 298 -10.91 -5.19 13.34
N PRO A 299 -10.15 -4.69 12.36
CA PRO A 299 -8.71 -4.84 12.36
C PRO A 299 -8.13 -4.26 13.65
N ALA A 300 -7.11 -4.92 14.21
CA ALA A 300 -6.44 -4.41 15.41
C ALA A 300 -5.97 -2.98 15.15
N PRO A 301 -6.11 -2.06 16.12
CA PRO A 301 -5.62 -0.70 15.99
C PRO A 301 -4.16 -0.73 15.54
N ARG A 302 -3.86 -0.10 14.41
CA ARG A 302 -2.50 -0.05 13.90
C ARG A 302 -1.79 1.11 14.52
N SER A 303 -0.57 0.83 14.94
CA SER A 303 0.37 1.89 15.27
C SER A 303 0.86 2.55 13.98
N ALA A 304 0.97 3.87 13.98
CA ALA A 304 1.64 4.59 12.91
C ALA A 304 3.08 4.07 12.76
N ALA A 305 3.58 4.03 11.53
CA ALA A 305 4.97 3.65 11.31
C ALA A 305 5.90 4.74 11.87
N LEU A 306 7.01 4.36 12.50
CA LEU A 306 7.99 5.32 12.98
C LEU A 306 8.58 6.15 11.85
N ARG A 307 8.93 5.48 10.74
CA ARG A 307 9.52 6.07 9.53
C ARG A 307 8.44 6.52 8.56
N ASP A 308 8.77 7.48 7.73
CA ASP A 308 7.90 8.07 6.70
C ASP A 308 6.58 8.66 7.21
N THR A 309 6.46 8.80 8.53
CA THR A 309 5.36 9.49 9.18
C THR A 309 5.81 10.88 9.60
N GLU A 310 5.03 11.91 9.27
CA GLU A 310 5.23 13.24 9.81
C GLU A 310 4.64 13.30 11.22
N TRP A 311 5.52 13.35 12.21
CA TRP A 311 5.18 13.43 13.62
C TRP A 311 5.10 14.88 14.07
N ARG A 312 4.01 15.29 14.67
CA ARG A 312 3.75 16.66 15.14
C ARG A 312 3.83 16.71 16.66
N ALA A 313 4.64 17.60 17.21
CA ALA A 313 4.85 17.70 18.65
C ALA A 313 3.58 18.16 19.39
N LEU A 314 3.25 17.44 20.45
CA LEU A 314 2.19 17.74 21.41
C LEU A 314 2.74 18.23 22.75
N GLU A 315 3.81 17.60 23.22
CA GLU A 315 4.43 17.89 24.53
C GLU A 315 5.95 17.88 24.43
N ILE A 316 6.61 18.76 25.17
CA ILE A 316 8.06 18.78 25.38
C ILE A 316 8.32 18.73 26.88
N ASP A 317 9.12 17.75 27.34
CA ASP A 317 9.46 17.51 28.77
C ASP A 317 8.22 17.34 29.66
N GLY A 318 7.12 16.80 29.12
CA GLY A 318 5.86 16.62 29.83
C GLY A 318 4.98 17.86 29.88
N GLU A 319 5.42 18.98 29.30
CA GLU A 319 4.61 20.19 29.17
C GLU A 319 3.92 20.25 27.82
N ARG A 320 2.60 20.41 27.85
CA ARG A 320 1.78 20.49 26.64
C ARG A 320 2.01 21.80 25.89
N LEU A 321 2.24 21.69 24.59
CA LEU A 321 2.43 22.86 23.73
C LEU A 321 1.09 23.51 23.35
N THR A 322 1.02 24.81 23.52
CA THR A 322 -0.09 25.64 23.07
C THR A 322 0.40 26.59 21.98
N PHE A 323 -0.40 26.76 20.93
CA PHE A 323 -0.05 27.59 19.78
C PHE A 323 -1.14 28.59 19.52
N GLY A 324 -0.75 29.82 19.27
CA GLY A 324 -1.64 30.87 18.77
C GLY A 324 -1.84 30.78 17.25
N ASP A 325 -2.72 31.65 16.76
CA ASP A 325 -2.99 31.72 15.32
C ASP A 325 -1.72 32.07 14.55
N GLY A 326 -1.47 31.32 13.45
CA GLY A 326 -0.31 31.49 12.59
C GLY A 326 1.00 30.88 13.10
N GLN A 327 1.03 30.33 14.32
CA GLN A 327 2.21 29.62 14.82
C GLN A 327 2.29 28.19 14.27
N ARG A 328 3.49 27.80 13.84
CA ARG A 328 3.74 26.44 13.33
C ARG A 328 4.17 25.54 14.49
N ARG A 329 3.62 24.34 14.53
CA ARG A 329 4.03 23.31 15.48
C ARG A 329 5.32 22.64 15.02
N PRO A 330 6.22 22.28 15.94
CA PRO A 330 7.37 21.45 15.60
C PRO A 330 6.93 20.11 15.02
N THR A 331 7.68 19.64 14.02
CA THR A 331 7.45 18.33 13.38
C THR A 331 8.77 17.57 13.29
N LEU A 332 8.65 16.23 13.20
CA LEU A 332 9.76 15.31 13.03
C LEU A 332 9.35 14.27 11.99
N LYS A 333 10.23 13.99 11.02
CA LYS A 333 10.10 12.88 10.09
C LYS A 333 11.41 12.10 10.06
N LEU A 334 11.31 10.78 10.16
CA LEU A 334 12.43 9.86 9.99
C LEU A 334 12.27 9.19 8.64
N ASP A 335 13.31 9.21 7.83
CA ASP A 335 13.36 8.54 6.53
C ASP A 335 13.99 7.14 6.66
N ASP A 336 13.79 6.27 5.67
CA ASP A 336 14.30 4.89 5.71
C ASP A 336 15.83 4.79 5.61
N ASP A 337 16.49 5.82 5.07
CA ASP A 337 17.95 5.87 4.86
C ASP A 337 18.74 6.32 6.12
N GLY A 338 18.09 6.40 7.27
CA GLY A 338 18.73 6.82 8.53
C GLY A 338 18.85 8.33 8.67
N LYS A 339 18.18 9.12 7.84
CA LYS A 339 18.09 10.57 7.97
C LYS A 339 16.81 11.00 8.64
N PHE A 340 16.85 12.15 9.28
CA PHE A 340 15.65 12.81 9.77
C PHE A 340 15.60 14.27 9.33
N THR A 341 14.40 14.77 9.25
CA THR A 341 14.10 16.19 9.08
C THR A 341 13.14 16.61 10.17
N ALA A 342 13.46 17.72 10.83
CA ALA A 342 12.61 18.31 11.85
C ALA A 342 12.36 19.78 11.55
N SER A 343 11.11 20.23 11.73
CA SER A 343 10.79 21.64 11.82
C SER A 343 10.62 22.00 13.28
N THR A 344 11.29 23.05 13.73
CA THR A 344 11.15 23.55 15.12
C THR A 344 9.93 24.47 15.29
N GLY A 345 9.17 24.68 14.20
CA GLY A 345 8.11 25.67 14.12
C GLY A 345 8.59 27.01 13.54
N CYS A 346 9.90 27.28 13.56
CA CYS A 346 10.56 28.42 12.97
C CYS A 346 11.66 27.98 12.00
N ASN A 347 12.67 27.27 12.50
CA ASN A 347 13.76 26.74 11.71
C ASN A 347 13.55 25.27 11.31
N THR A 348 14.37 24.81 10.36
CA THR A 348 14.44 23.41 9.91
C THR A 348 15.79 22.84 10.29
N LEU A 349 15.77 21.68 10.95
CA LEU A 349 16.93 20.89 11.37
C LEU A 349 16.94 19.60 10.58
N GLY A 350 18.05 19.27 9.92
CA GLY A 350 18.32 17.96 9.36
C GLY A 350 19.34 17.20 10.18
N GLY A 351 19.47 15.89 9.95
CA GLY A 351 20.48 15.09 10.60
C GLY A 351 20.32 13.59 10.33
N ASN A 352 21.10 12.80 11.04
CA ASN A 352 21.02 11.34 10.98
C ASN A 352 20.43 10.78 12.27
N TYR A 353 19.86 9.60 12.18
CA TYR A 353 19.45 8.85 13.36
C TYR A 353 19.95 7.41 13.27
N THR A 354 20.15 6.78 14.41
CA THR A 354 20.36 5.34 14.54
C THR A 354 19.20 4.73 15.28
N LEU A 355 18.73 3.59 14.81
CA LEU A 355 17.70 2.80 15.47
C LEU A 355 18.19 1.36 15.50
N ASP A 356 18.63 0.94 16.67
CA ASP A 356 19.21 -0.35 16.94
C ASP A 356 18.52 -0.99 18.17
N PRO A 357 18.88 -2.22 18.57
CA PRO A 357 18.31 -2.87 19.75
C PRO A 357 18.51 -2.06 21.06
N ASP A 358 19.51 -1.18 21.09
CA ASP A 358 19.82 -0.33 22.25
C ASP A 358 19.01 0.98 22.24
N GLY A 359 18.24 1.23 21.19
CA GLY A 359 17.33 2.34 21.13
C GLY A 359 17.46 3.27 19.92
N LEU A 360 16.88 4.44 20.07
CA LEU A 360 16.82 5.50 19.05
C LEU A 360 17.70 6.68 19.47
N ARG A 361 18.61 7.12 18.58
CA ARG A 361 19.49 8.27 18.82
C ARG A 361 19.46 9.21 17.63
N PHE A 362 19.43 10.50 17.90
CA PHE A 362 19.50 11.53 16.88
C PHE A 362 20.88 12.21 16.88
N ILE A 363 21.44 12.44 15.71
CA ILE A 363 22.68 13.17 15.48
C ILE A 363 22.31 14.40 14.66
N ALA A 364 22.23 15.55 15.31
CA ALA A 364 21.89 16.81 14.69
C ALA A 364 22.91 17.18 13.60
N GLY A 365 22.41 17.63 12.46
CA GLY A 365 23.16 18.15 11.33
C GLY A 365 22.89 19.64 11.12
N PRO A 366 22.88 20.10 9.85
CA PRO A 366 22.66 21.50 9.54
C PRO A 366 21.26 21.98 9.95
N MET A 367 21.18 23.23 10.38
CA MET A 367 19.94 23.92 10.72
C MET A 367 19.90 25.30 10.08
N THR A 368 18.74 25.76 9.67
CA THR A 368 18.53 27.18 9.29
C THR A 368 18.58 28.05 10.54
N LEU A 369 19.02 29.29 10.41
CA LEU A 369 19.22 30.23 11.50
C LEU A 369 18.41 31.51 11.29
N MET A 370 17.10 31.37 11.19
CA MET A 370 16.18 32.52 11.16
C MET A 370 15.97 33.03 12.60
N ALA A 371 15.82 34.33 12.77
CA ALA A 371 15.41 34.90 14.04
C ALA A 371 13.96 34.53 14.32
N CYS A 372 13.73 33.81 15.42
CA CYS A 372 12.41 33.35 15.83
C CYS A 372 11.81 34.28 16.87
N PRO A 373 10.56 34.74 16.70
CA PRO A 373 9.89 35.51 17.77
C PRO A 373 9.53 34.61 18.95
N THR A 374 9.50 35.16 20.15
CA THR A 374 8.99 34.45 21.34
C THR A 374 7.47 34.20 21.17
N PRO A 375 6.95 32.98 21.49
CA PRO A 375 7.64 31.90 22.21
C PRO A 375 8.35 30.86 21.30
N SER A 376 8.36 31.06 19.98
CA SER A 376 8.92 30.08 19.03
C SER A 376 10.41 29.79 19.27
N ASP A 377 11.20 30.79 19.67
CA ASP A 377 12.61 30.64 20.03
C ASP A 377 12.84 29.73 21.22
N THR A 378 11.96 29.81 22.21
CA THR A 378 12.02 28.97 23.44
C THR A 378 11.58 27.54 23.12
N ILE A 379 10.52 27.37 22.31
CA ILE A 379 10.06 26.06 21.85
C ILE A 379 11.15 25.38 21.01
N GLU A 380 11.80 26.12 20.11
CA GLU A 380 12.89 25.60 19.28
C GLU A 380 14.02 25.00 20.13
N ARG A 381 14.56 25.78 21.07
CA ARG A 381 15.64 25.32 21.96
C ARG A 381 15.24 24.07 22.73
N ARG A 382 14.06 24.08 23.35
CA ARG A 382 13.55 22.93 24.11
C ARG A 382 13.34 21.69 23.23
N PHE A 383 12.85 21.87 22.00
CA PHE A 383 12.64 20.78 21.08
C PHE A 383 13.95 20.12 20.65
N ILE A 384 14.97 20.94 20.34
CA ILE A 384 16.31 20.46 19.95
C ILE A 384 16.97 19.73 21.14
N ASP A 385 16.93 20.31 22.36
CA ASP A 385 17.47 19.69 23.55
C ASP A 385 16.78 18.37 23.88
N ALA A 386 15.46 18.32 23.75
CA ALA A 386 14.69 17.11 23.97
C ALA A 386 15.06 16.03 22.96
N LEU A 387 15.20 16.39 21.66
CA LEU A 387 15.57 15.48 20.60
C LEU A 387 16.97 14.88 20.81
N GLY A 388 17.94 15.70 21.25
CA GLY A 388 19.30 15.26 21.57
C GLY A 388 19.41 14.31 22.78
N ALA A 389 18.44 14.35 23.69
CA ALA A 389 18.39 13.47 24.85
C ALA A 389 17.71 12.12 24.64
N VAL A 390 17.09 11.91 23.47
CA VAL A 390 16.32 10.68 23.18
C VAL A 390 17.21 9.43 23.22
N LYS A 391 16.70 8.39 23.86
CA LYS A 391 17.30 7.04 23.90
C LYS A 391 16.33 5.95 23.50
N THR A 392 15.03 6.12 23.75
CA THR A 392 14.02 5.12 23.41
C THR A 392 12.81 5.78 22.77
N ALA A 393 12.10 5.00 21.95
CA ALA A 393 10.86 5.39 21.34
C ALA A 393 9.78 4.35 21.67
N GLN A 394 8.55 4.82 21.79
CA GLN A 394 7.38 3.96 21.97
C GLN A 394 6.23 4.51 21.14
N ILE A 395 5.61 3.65 20.34
CA ILE A 395 4.45 4.04 19.51
C ILE A 395 3.21 3.32 20.03
N ALA A 396 2.18 4.11 20.32
CA ALA A 396 0.85 3.62 20.68
C ALA A 396 -0.18 4.28 19.75
N ALA A 397 -0.77 3.48 18.86
CA ALA A 397 -1.66 3.96 17.82
C ALA A 397 -1.03 5.10 16.99
N THR A 398 -1.50 6.32 17.13
CA THR A 398 -1.00 7.51 16.43
C THR A 398 -0.07 8.38 17.27
N THR A 399 0.32 7.93 18.48
CA THR A 399 1.17 8.69 19.38
C THR A 399 2.57 8.08 19.45
N LEU A 400 3.59 8.93 19.32
CA LEU A 400 5.00 8.60 19.49
C LEU A 400 5.54 9.28 20.75
N ASP A 401 5.95 8.50 21.73
CA ASP A 401 6.66 8.94 22.91
C ASP A 401 8.15 8.70 22.74
N LEU A 402 8.93 9.76 22.82
CA LEU A 402 10.39 9.74 22.83
C LEU A 402 10.89 10.01 24.25
N LYS A 403 11.69 9.08 24.79
CA LYS A 403 12.15 9.11 26.19
C LYS A 403 13.67 9.11 26.24
N ASP A 404 14.23 9.67 27.33
CA ASP A 404 15.66 9.62 27.61
C ASP A 404 16.09 8.29 28.26
N ALA A 405 17.38 8.20 28.62
CA ALA A 405 17.95 7.00 29.23
C ALA A 405 17.36 6.66 30.61
N THR A 406 16.72 7.62 31.27
CA THR A 406 16.03 7.40 32.55
C THR A 406 14.58 6.98 32.40
N GLY A 407 14.07 6.94 31.14
CA GLY A 407 12.66 6.69 30.83
C GLY A 407 11.77 7.93 30.95
N LYS A 408 12.34 9.10 31.20
CA LYS A 408 11.59 10.35 31.26
C LYS A 408 11.13 10.75 29.87
N LEU A 409 9.85 11.11 29.74
CA LEU A 409 9.27 11.63 28.48
C LEU A 409 9.96 12.95 28.12
N ARG A 410 10.56 12.98 26.92
CA ARG A 410 11.19 14.17 26.36
C ARG A 410 10.32 14.82 25.30
N LEU A 411 9.73 14.01 24.42
CA LEU A 411 8.80 14.46 23.38
C LEU A 411 7.62 13.51 23.27
N ARG A 412 6.41 14.06 23.20
CA ARG A 412 5.22 13.35 22.75
C ARG A 412 4.76 13.97 21.46
N LEU A 413 4.61 13.12 20.44
CA LEU A 413 4.20 13.55 19.11
C LEU A 413 2.99 12.73 18.67
N GLU A 414 2.22 13.30 17.77
CA GLU A 414 1.14 12.59 17.08
C GLU A 414 1.44 12.45 15.59
N ALA A 415 1.03 11.34 14.99
CA ALA A 415 1.09 11.16 13.56
C ALA A 415 0.15 12.19 12.92
N ARG A 416 0.68 13.02 12.03
CA ARG A 416 -0.14 13.91 11.22
C ARG A 416 -0.92 13.06 10.23
N GLY A 417 -2.24 13.01 10.35
CA GLY A 417 -3.09 12.50 9.29
C GLY A 417 -2.83 13.31 8.03
N ARG A 418 -2.32 12.65 6.99
CA ARG A 418 -2.13 13.25 5.67
C ARG A 418 -3.45 13.45 4.97
#